data_c8d14f68cfe9aaba81b84112059b6919
#
_entry.id   c8d14f68cfe9aaba81b84112059b6919
#
_cell.length_a   1.000
_cell.length_b   1.000
_cell.length_c   1.000
_cell.angle_alpha   90.00
_cell.angle_beta   90.00
_cell.angle_gamma   90.00
#
_symmetry.space_group_name_H-M   'P 1'
#
loop_
_entity.id
_entity.type
_entity.pdbx_description
1 polymer ?
#
loop_
_entity_poly.entity_id
_entity_poly.type
_entity_poly.pdbx_seq_one_letter_code
_entity_poly.pdbx_strand_id
1 'polypeptide(L)'
;MLPILLGDKMSDIQYCYITEQYYIDNPTLIKILDIADSSKYNIRTHICLNIQFNNNSVLIPLRKNLGEPNRKFGKIGFSVPSLSKPKAGLDYRYIMIINNINYIRFDIPKISNSQIKIIENNYETIEKEAIEYIESYIRVANKGRVDRTARFKESSLINFHKELNIVDANNNVRYNNEKK
;
A
#
# COMPACT_ATOMS: atom_id res chain seq x y z
N MET A 1 -36.81 -16.33 23.21
CA MET A 1 -35.75 -15.33 23.43
C MET A 1 -34.41 -16.03 23.20
N LEU A 2 -33.90 -15.99 21.97
CA LEU A 2 -32.63 -16.61 21.61
C LEU A 2 -31.48 -15.65 22.04
N PRO A 3 -30.38 -16.15 22.61
CA PRO A 3 -29.25 -15.32 22.98
C PRO A 3 -28.61 -14.80 21.70
N ILE A 4 -28.44 -13.48 21.64
CA ILE A 4 -27.62 -12.80 20.64
C ILE A 4 -26.19 -13.28 20.91
N LEU A 5 -25.69 -14.19 20.08
CA LEU A 5 -24.27 -14.51 20.01
C LEU A 5 -23.57 -13.20 19.65
N LEU A 6 -22.73 -12.73 20.58
CA LEU A 6 -21.73 -11.71 20.30
C LEU A 6 -20.99 -12.17 19.05
N GLY A 7 -21.25 -11.48 17.94
CA GLY A 7 -20.56 -11.76 16.69
C GLY A 7 -19.06 -11.62 16.91
N ASP A 8 -18.34 -12.69 16.67
CA ASP A 8 -16.92 -12.63 16.42
C ASP A 8 -16.71 -11.49 15.42
N LYS A 9 -15.91 -10.51 15.82
CA LYS A 9 -15.43 -9.45 14.93
C LYS A 9 -14.61 -10.17 13.86
N MET A 10 -15.28 -10.64 12.80
CA MET A 10 -14.59 -11.17 11.64
C MET A 10 -13.55 -10.11 11.26
N SER A 11 -12.31 -10.48 11.30
CA SER A 11 -11.23 -9.57 10.95
C SER A 11 -11.52 -9.02 9.56
N ASP A 12 -11.69 -7.70 9.44
CA ASP A 12 -11.89 -7.02 8.15
C ASP A 12 -10.66 -7.12 7.25
N ILE A 13 -9.71 -7.98 7.63
CA ILE A 13 -8.47 -8.24 6.91
C ILE A 13 -8.75 -9.15 5.73
N GLN A 14 -8.56 -8.62 4.55
CA GLN A 14 -8.62 -9.39 3.32
C GLN A 14 -7.22 -9.54 2.72
N TYR A 15 -6.89 -10.76 2.35
CA TYR A 15 -5.68 -11.06 1.60
C TYR A 15 -6.02 -11.10 0.11
N CYS A 16 -5.20 -10.46 -0.69
CA CYS A 16 -5.46 -10.36 -2.11
C CYS A 16 -4.19 -10.41 -2.96
N TYR A 17 -4.41 -10.60 -4.24
CA TYR A 17 -3.41 -10.56 -5.29
C TYR A 17 -3.86 -9.57 -6.36
N ILE A 18 -2.94 -8.80 -6.90
CA ILE A 18 -3.19 -7.94 -8.04
C ILE A 18 -3.12 -8.82 -9.29
N THR A 19 -4.11 -8.70 -10.17
CA THR A 19 -4.14 -9.46 -11.43
C THR A 19 -3.07 -8.97 -12.40
N GLU A 20 -2.57 -9.84 -13.29
CA GLU A 20 -1.62 -9.45 -14.32
C GLU A 20 -2.22 -8.38 -15.25
N GLN A 21 -3.53 -8.46 -15.52
CA GLN A 21 -4.23 -7.49 -16.36
C GLN A 21 -4.08 -6.05 -15.86
N TYR A 22 -4.00 -5.84 -14.53
CA TYR A 22 -3.76 -4.51 -13.97
C TYR A 22 -2.46 -3.89 -14.48
N TYR A 23 -1.39 -4.67 -14.53
CA TYR A 23 -0.08 -4.18 -14.97
C TYR A 23 -0.03 -3.97 -16.49
N ILE A 24 -0.75 -4.81 -17.25
CA ILE A 24 -0.89 -4.67 -18.71
C ILE A 24 -1.64 -3.36 -19.04
N ASP A 25 -2.72 -3.08 -18.32
CA ASP A 25 -3.55 -1.90 -18.55
C ASP A 25 -2.91 -0.60 -18.00
N ASN A 26 -1.91 -0.73 -17.13
CA ASN A 26 -1.21 0.41 -16.52
C ASN A 26 0.31 0.35 -16.74
N PRO A 27 0.80 0.37 -18.00
CA PRO A 27 2.21 0.16 -18.33
C PRO A 27 3.13 1.32 -17.91
N THR A 28 2.57 2.44 -17.49
CA THR A 28 3.32 3.64 -17.08
C THR A 28 3.63 3.68 -15.58
N LEU A 29 3.23 2.66 -14.81
CA LEU A 29 3.52 2.59 -13.38
C LEU A 29 5.04 2.58 -13.13
N ILE A 30 5.47 3.39 -12.18
CA ILE A 30 6.87 3.48 -11.75
C ILE A 30 7.01 3.19 -10.26
N LYS A 31 8.19 2.83 -9.82
CA LYS A 31 8.51 2.61 -8.40
C LYS A 31 7.58 1.59 -7.72
N ILE A 32 7.06 0.64 -8.49
CA ILE A 32 6.30 -0.52 -7.98
C ILE A 32 7.22 -1.72 -7.80
N LEU A 33 6.79 -2.69 -7.00
CA LEU A 33 7.52 -3.94 -6.85
C LEU A 33 7.42 -4.78 -8.13
N ASP A 34 8.51 -5.49 -8.42
CA ASP A 34 8.58 -6.52 -9.47
C ASP A 34 8.32 -6.01 -10.90
N ILE A 35 8.44 -4.71 -11.14
CA ILE A 35 8.21 -4.10 -12.46
C ILE A 35 8.99 -4.78 -13.60
N ALA A 36 10.16 -5.35 -13.29
CA ALA A 36 11.01 -6.05 -14.24
C ALA A 36 10.76 -7.57 -14.30
N ASP A 37 9.82 -8.11 -13.52
CA ASP A 37 9.57 -9.54 -13.39
C ASP A 37 8.08 -9.84 -13.33
N SER A 38 7.46 -9.93 -14.51
CA SER A 38 6.03 -10.20 -14.66
C SER A 38 5.58 -11.55 -14.04
N SER A 39 6.51 -12.51 -13.88
CA SER A 39 6.19 -13.79 -13.24
C SER A 39 5.77 -13.64 -11.76
N LYS A 40 6.07 -12.50 -11.14
CA LYS A 40 5.73 -12.21 -9.75
C LYS A 40 4.43 -11.43 -9.57
N TYR A 41 3.85 -10.88 -10.62
CA TYR A 41 2.65 -10.04 -10.51
C TYR A 41 1.50 -10.77 -9.80
N ASN A 42 1.24 -12.02 -10.18
CA ASN A 42 0.12 -12.81 -9.65
C ASN A 42 0.38 -13.53 -8.33
N ILE A 43 1.61 -13.54 -7.83
CA ILE A 43 1.98 -14.34 -6.66
C ILE A 43 2.30 -13.54 -5.40
N ARG A 44 2.39 -12.21 -5.52
CA ARG A 44 2.66 -11.36 -4.37
C ARG A 44 1.41 -11.17 -3.53
N THR A 45 1.48 -11.61 -2.29
CA THR A 45 0.42 -11.37 -1.31
C THR A 45 0.39 -9.90 -0.90
N HIS A 46 -0.78 -9.31 -1.01
CA HIS A 46 -1.08 -7.99 -0.48
C HIS A 46 -2.08 -8.10 0.66
N ILE A 47 -2.10 -7.14 1.55
CA ILE A 47 -3.20 -6.93 2.47
C ILE A 47 -4.06 -5.82 1.90
N CYS A 48 -5.32 -6.15 1.65
CA CYS A 48 -6.33 -5.15 1.33
C CYS A 48 -6.82 -4.57 2.65
N LEU A 49 -6.36 -3.38 2.99
CA LEU A 49 -6.94 -2.64 4.09
C LEU A 49 -8.22 -2.00 3.58
N ASN A 50 -9.34 -2.26 4.27
CA ASN A 50 -10.59 -1.55 4.02
C ASN A 50 -10.51 -0.14 4.62
N ILE A 51 -9.46 0.60 4.24
CA ILE A 51 -9.27 1.98 4.68
C ILE A 51 -10.19 2.85 3.85
N GLN A 52 -11.13 3.48 4.52
CA GLN A 52 -11.94 4.55 3.97
C GLN A 52 -11.10 5.83 3.85
N PHE A 53 -10.09 5.78 3.00
CA PHE A 53 -9.30 6.96 2.66
C PHE A 53 -9.77 7.49 1.31
N ASN A 54 -10.67 8.46 1.30
CA ASN A 54 -11.30 8.99 0.08
C ASN A 54 -11.95 7.89 -0.79
N ASN A 55 -12.56 6.87 -0.18
CA ASN A 55 -13.14 5.70 -0.84
C ASN A 55 -12.13 4.86 -1.66
N ASN A 56 -10.85 4.96 -1.37
CA ASN A 56 -9.82 4.20 -2.07
C ASN A 56 -9.54 2.85 -1.39
N SER A 57 -9.38 1.82 -2.20
CA SER A 57 -8.87 0.51 -1.76
C SER A 57 -7.35 0.53 -1.71
N VAL A 58 -6.80 0.38 -0.52
CA VAL A 58 -5.35 0.43 -0.25
C VAL A 58 -4.80 -0.98 -0.10
N LEU A 59 -3.80 -1.33 -0.91
CA LEU A 59 -3.14 -2.63 -0.92
C LEU A 59 -1.69 -2.48 -0.47
N ILE A 60 -1.28 -3.23 0.56
CA ILE A 60 0.08 -3.18 1.10
C ILE A 60 0.79 -4.50 0.79
N PRO A 61 1.91 -4.50 0.05
CA PRO A 61 2.64 -5.72 -0.27
C PRO A 61 3.44 -6.26 0.91
N LEU A 62 3.42 -7.59 1.07
CA LEU A 62 4.32 -8.29 1.96
C LEU A 62 5.61 -8.64 1.24
N ARG A 63 6.75 -8.21 1.77
CA ARG A 63 8.09 -8.47 1.23
C ARG A 63 8.86 -9.49 2.07
N LYS A 64 9.72 -10.27 1.42
CA LYS A 64 10.64 -11.22 2.10
C LYS A 64 11.67 -10.51 2.97
N ASN A 65 12.10 -9.32 2.55
CA ASN A 65 13.08 -8.50 3.25
C ASN A 65 12.61 -7.04 3.22
N LEU A 66 12.02 -6.61 4.31
CA LEU A 66 11.64 -5.21 4.53
C LEU A 66 12.86 -4.36 4.90
N GLY A 67 13.90 -4.97 5.48
CA GLY A 67 14.99 -4.29 6.15
C GLY A 67 14.53 -3.68 7.48
N GLU A 68 15.05 -2.51 7.82
CA GLU A 68 14.67 -1.81 9.04
C GLU A 68 13.36 -1.03 8.83
N PRO A 69 12.24 -1.42 9.48
CA PRO A 69 10.95 -0.74 9.31
C PRO A 69 10.95 0.69 9.84
N ASN A 70 11.77 0.96 10.87
CA ASN A 70 11.99 2.29 11.44
C ASN A 70 13.32 2.84 10.95
N ARG A 71 13.39 3.21 9.68
CA ARG A 71 14.61 3.80 9.12
C ARG A 71 14.86 5.20 9.64
N LYS A 72 16.10 5.67 9.47
CA LYS A 72 16.57 7.04 9.76
C LYS A 72 15.59 8.14 9.33
N PHE A 73 14.75 7.88 8.33
CA PHE A 73 13.82 8.87 7.76
C PHE A 73 12.36 8.67 8.19
N GLY A 74 12.10 7.81 9.16
CA GLY A 74 10.77 7.49 9.67
C GLY A 74 10.27 6.12 9.23
N LYS A 75 9.11 5.72 9.75
CA LYS A 75 8.54 4.39 9.55
C LYS A 75 8.13 4.19 8.10
N ILE A 76 8.55 3.06 7.53
CA ILE A 76 8.32 2.68 6.14
C ILE A 76 7.61 1.34 5.98
N GLY A 77 7.26 0.68 7.07
CA GLY A 77 6.61 -0.61 7.04
C GLY A 77 6.44 -1.25 8.41
N PHE A 78 5.84 -2.44 8.43
CA PHE A 78 5.57 -3.21 9.62
C PHE A 78 6.22 -4.60 9.54
N SER A 79 6.97 -5.00 10.56
CA SER A 79 7.67 -6.29 10.59
C SER A 79 6.70 -7.46 10.75
N VAL A 80 6.77 -8.44 9.85
CA VAL A 80 5.94 -9.66 9.84
C VAL A 80 6.83 -10.87 9.56
N PRO A 81 7.73 -11.23 10.51
CA PRO A 81 8.70 -12.28 10.31
C PRO A 81 8.09 -13.69 10.31
N SER A 82 8.81 -14.63 9.70
CA SER A 82 8.60 -16.06 9.86
C SER A 82 9.96 -16.76 9.99
N LEU A 83 9.97 -18.04 10.36
CA LEU A 83 11.21 -18.82 10.48
C LEU A 83 12.02 -18.80 9.18
N SER A 84 11.36 -18.98 8.04
CA SER A 84 12.02 -18.97 6.73
C SER A 84 12.29 -17.56 6.18
N LYS A 85 11.66 -16.52 6.73
CA LYS A 85 11.76 -15.13 6.27
C LYS A 85 11.81 -14.18 7.47
N PRO A 86 12.91 -14.15 8.22
CA PRO A 86 13.02 -13.41 9.49
C PRO A 86 12.99 -11.88 9.32
N LYS A 87 13.21 -11.38 8.10
CA LYS A 87 13.18 -9.95 7.75
C LYS A 87 11.95 -9.55 6.92
N ALA A 88 10.94 -10.42 6.86
CA ALA A 88 9.73 -10.12 6.12
C ALA A 88 8.90 -9.02 6.80
N GLY A 89 8.13 -8.29 6.00
CA GLY A 89 7.23 -7.27 6.51
C GLY A 89 6.40 -6.60 5.42
N LEU A 90 5.40 -5.87 5.86
CA LEU A 90 4.56 -5.02 5.03
C LEU A 90 5.33 -3.74 4.69
N ASP A 91 5.38 -3.37 3.42
CA ASP A 91 6.18 -2.24 2.97
C ASP A 91 5.29 -1.10 2.47
N TYR A 92 5.15 -0.05 3.27
CA TYR A 92 4.32 1.11 2.95
C TYR A 92 4.83 1.92 1.76
N ARG A 93 6.11 1.79 1.41
CA ARG A 93 6.68 2.46 0.22
C ARG A 93 6.06 1.97 -1.08
N TYR A 94 5.52 0.75 -1.08
CA TYR A 94 4.97 0.10 -2.26
C TYR A 94 3.46 -0.13 -2.16
N ILE A 95 2.77 0.73 -1.41
CA ILE A 95 1.31 0.77 -1.36
C ILE A 95 0.77 0.99 -2.77
N MET A 96 -0.23 0.17 -3.14
CA MET A 96 -1.00 0.33 -4.37
C MET A 96 -2.41 0.79 -4.03
N ILE A 97 -2.98 1.65 -4.87
CA ILE A 97 -4.38 2.08 -4.76
C ILE A 97 -5.12 1.57 -5.98
N ILE A 98 -6.03 0.61 -5.78
CA ILE A 98 -6.74 -0.05 -6.87
C ILE A 98 -8.23 -0.12 -6.50
N ASN A 99 -9.04 0.72 -7.15
CA ASN A 99 -10.47 0.84 -6.86
C ASN A 99 -11.34 -0.07 -7.72
N ASN A 100 -10.82 -0.57 -8.84
CA ASN A 100 -11.53 -1.52 -9.68
C ASN A 100 -11.30 -2.95 -9.18
N ILE A 101 -12.36 -3.55 -8.62
CA ILE A 101 -12.34 -4.90 -8.05
C ILE A 101 -11.92 -5.99 -9.05
N ASN A 102 -12.10 -5.77 -10.36
CA ASN A 102 -11.70 -6.72 -11.39
C ASN A 102 -10.19 -6.92 -11.48
N TYR A 103 -9.41 -5.99 -10.93
CA TYR A 103 -7.96 -6.10 -10.83
C TYR A 103 -7.46 -6.77 -9.55
N ILE A 104 -8.39 -7.15 -8.66
CA ILE A 104 -8.06 -7.75 -7.37
C ILE A 104 -8.63 -9.17 -7.32
N ARG A 105 -7.78 -10.13 -6.98
CA ARG A 105 -8.19 -11.50 -6.72
C ARG A 105 -8.02 -11.79 -5.23
N PHE A 106 -9.11 -12.13 -4.57
CA PHE A 106 -9.10 -12.62 -3.20
C PHE A 106 -8.83 -14.11 -3.20
N ASP A 107 -7.83 -14.54 -2.45
CA ASP A 107 -7.40 -15.94 -2.40
C ASP A 107 -6.74 -16.23 -1.05
N ILE A 108 -6.57 -17.51 -0.75
CA ILE A 108 -5.88 -17.95 0.47
C ILE A 108 -4.43 -17.42 0.43
N PRO A 109 -3.98 -16.73 1.48
CA PRO A 109 -2.65 -16.13 1.49
C PRO A 109 -1.55 -17.20 1.51
N LYS A 110 -0.57 -17.09 0.62
CA LYS A 110 0.62 -17.97 0.57
C LYS A 110 1.68 -17.50 1.57
N ILE A 111 1.30 -17.36 2.83
CA ILE A 111 2.16 -16.95 3.95
C ILE A 111 1.99 -17.93 5.11
N SER A 112 2.91 -17.89 6.08
CA SER A 112 2.85 -18.80 7.23
C SER A 112 1.74 -18.40 8.22
N ASN A 113 1.21 -19.36 8.96
CA ASN A 113 0.22 -19.10 10.01
C ASN A 113 0.75 -18.11 11.08
N SER A 114 2.05 -18.12 11.36
CA SER A 114 2.66 -17.15 12.28
C SER A 114 2.57 -15.72 11.74
N GLN A 115 2.75 -15.53 10.44
CA GLN A 115 2.60 -14.22 9.80
C GLN A 115 1.15 -13.75 9.80
N ILE A 116 0.20 -14.64 9.54
CA ILE A 116 -1.25 -14.34 9.63
C ILE A 116 -1.58 -13.82 11.03
N LYS A 117 -1.18 -14.55 12.09
CA LYS A 117 -1.43 -14.14 13.47
C LYS A 117 -0.79 -12.78 13.83
N ILE A 118 0.42 -12.51 13.34
CA ILE A 118 1.07 -11.20 13.57
C ILE A 118 0.23 -10.08 12.95
N ILE A 119 -0.24 -10.27 11.73
CA ILE A 119 -1.04 -9.29 11.01
C ILE A 119 -2.38 -9.06 11.73
N GLU A 120 -3.11 -10.14 12.06
CA GLU A 120 -4.39 -10.08 12.75
C GLU A 120 -4.29 -9.37 14.10
N ASN A 121 -3.28 -9.73 14.90
CA ASN A 121 -3.07 -9.14 16.23
C ASN A 121 -2.63 -7.66 16.19
N ASN A 122 -2.17 -7.16 15.05
CA ASN A 122 -1.65 -5.80 14.89
C ASN A 122 -2.39 -4.99 13.82
N TYR A 123 -3.58 -5.43 13.40
CA TYR A 123 -4.29 -4.82 12.29
C TYR A 123 -4.51 -3.31 12.48
N GLU A 124 -5.04 -2.90 13.62
CA GLU A 124 -5.30 -1.49 13.92
C GLU A 124 -4.01 -0.63 13.87
N THR A 125 -2.91 -1.20 14.33
CA THR A 125 -1.60 -0.52 14.26
C THR A 125 -1.12 -0.38 12.82
N ILE A 126 -1.25 -1.45 12.02
CA ILE A 126 -0.87 -1.47 10.62
C ILE A 126 -1.69 -0.46 9.83
N GLU A 127 -3.02 -0.45 10.03
CA GLU A 127 -3.93 0.50 9.42
C GLU A 127 -3.54 1.94 9.73
N LYS A 128 -3.40 2.27 11.01
CA LYS A 128 -2.98 3.60 11.46
C LYS A 128 -1.67 4.05 10.83
N GLU A 129 -0.67 3.18 10.83
CA GLU A 129 0.65 3.49 10.26
C GLU A 129 0.62 3.68 8.74
N ALA A 130 -0.19 2.89 8.04
CA ALA A 130 -0.38 3.02 6.60
C ALA A 130 -1.07 4.36 6.26
N ILE A 131 -2.11 4.73 7.01
CA ILE A 131 -2.78 6.04 6.88
C ILE A 131 -1.78 7.18 7.12
N GLU A 132 -1.03 7.13 8.22
CA GLU A 132 -0.01 8.14 8.54
C GLU A 132 1.07 8.25 7.45
N TYR A 133 1.44 7.13 6.83
CA TYR A 133 2.38 7.13 5.70
C TYR A 133 1.79 7.86 4.50
N ILE A 134 0.54 7.53 4.11
CA ILE A 134 -0.16 8.14 2.96
C ILE A 134 -0.36 9.64 3.20
N GLU A 135 -0.87 10.05 4.35
CA GLU A 135 -1.08 11.46 4.69
C GLU A 135 0.22 12.26 4.69
N SER A 136 1.30 11.64 5.22
CA SER A 136 2.62 12.27 5.21
C SER A 136 3.16 12.42 3.79
N TYR A 137 2.92 11.42 2.93
CA TYR A 137 3.24 11.50 1.51
C TYR A 137 2.49 12.65 0.83
N ILE A 138 1.16 12.74 1.03
CA ILE A 138 0.32 13.82 0.46
C ILE A 138 0.84 15.20 0.85
N ARG A 139 1.18 15.40 2.14
CA ARG A 139 1.74 16.68 2.61
C ARG A 139 3.03 17.08 1.91
N VAL A 140 3.89 16.08 1.60
CA VAL A 140 5.16 16.30 0.91
C VAL A 140 4.95 16.52 -0.58
N ALA A 141 4.05 15.74 -1.20
CA ALA A 141 3.72 15.82 -2.61
C ALA A 141 3.08 17.18 -2.98
N ASN A 142 2.14 17.68 -2.18
CA ASN A 142 1.53 19.01 -2.37
C ASN A 142 2.55 20.15 -2.28
N LYS A 143 3.73 19.89 -1.69
CA LYS A 143 4.84 20.87 -1.65
C LYS A 143 5.87 20.65 -2.78
N GLY A 144 5.65 19.71 -3.69
CA GLY A 144 6.59 19.35 -4.76
C GLY A 144 7.94 18.83 -4.25
N ARG A 145 7.97 18.10 -3.13
CA ARG A 145 9.21 17.71 -2.45
C ARG A 145 9.43 16.21 -2.36
N VAL A 146 8.66 15.38 -3.08
CA VAL A 146 8.75 13.90 -3.02
C VAL A 146 10.16 13.42 -3.31
N ASP A 147 10.76 13.85 -4.41
CA ASP A 147 12.09 13.41 -4.83
C ASP A 147 13.22 13.83 -3.88
N ARG A 148 13.00 14.91 -3.12
CA ARG A 148 13.94 15.44 -2.12
C ARG A 148 13.73 14.84 -0.73
N THR A 149 12.68 14.03 -0.54
CA THR A 149 12.35 13.43 0.74
C THR A 149 12.72 11.96 0.74
N ALA A 150 13.82 11.61 1.41
CA ALA A 150 14.38 10.26 1.40
C ALA A 150 13.40 9.13 1.79
N ARG A 151 12.37 9.43 2.60
CA ARG A 151 11.30 8.51 2.97
C ARG A 151 10.39 8.16 1.79
N PHE A 152 10.17 9.10 0.87
CA PHE A 152 9.15 9.03 -0.17
C PHE A 152 9.66 8.96 -1.60
N LYS A 153 10.95 9.24 -1.83
CA LYS A 153 11.52 9.25 -3.18
C LYS A 153 11.33 7.95 -3.97
N GLU A 154 11.18 6.82 -3.26
CA GLU A 154 10.93 5.49 -3.84
C GLU A 154 9.47 5.03 -3.65
N SER A 155 8.55 5.95 -3.31
CA SER A 155 7.15 5.57 -3.06
C SER A 155 6.38 5.35 -4.35
N SER A 156 5.66 4.21 -4.42
CA SER A 156 4.69 3.91 -5.48
C SER A 156 3.51 4.86 -5.51
N LEU A 157 3.25 5.61 -4.41
CA LEU A 157 2.16 6.58 -4.33
C LEU A 157 2.26 7.70 -5.37
N ILE A 158 3.42 7.85 -6.03
CA ILE A 158 3.59 8.77 -7.16
C ILE A 158 2.66 8.45 -8.34
N ASN A 159 2.22 7.22 -8.46
CA ASN A 159 1.29 6.77 -9.51
C ASN A 159 -0.17 7.12 -9.20
N PHE A 160 -0.48 7.52 -7.98
CA PHE A 160 -1.85 7.63 -7.45
C PHE A 160 -2.22 9.05 -7.00
N HIS A 161 -1.57 10.07 -7.57
CA HIS A 161 -1.83 11.46 -7.23
C HIS A 161 -3.29 11.85 -7.46
N LYS A 162 -3.91 11.31 -8.52
CA LYS A 162 -5.33 11.54 -8.83
C LYS A 162 -6.25 10.99 -7.74
N GLU A 163 -6.05 9.74 -7.35
CA GLU A 163 -6.82 9.04 -6.31
C GLU A 163 -6.65 9.70 -4.94
N LEU A 164 -5.47 10.28 -4.70
CA LEU A 164 -5.11 10.97 -3.47
C LEU A 164 -5.45 12.47 -3.48
N ASN A 165 -6.09 12.96 -4.54
CA ASN A 165 -6.40 14.39 -4.72
C ASN A 165 -5.19 15.32 -4.55
N ILE A 166 -4.01 14.86 -4.98
CA ILE A 166 -2.79 15.64 -4.95
C ILE A 166 -2.77 16.57 -6.17
N VAL A 167 -2.66 17.86 -5.93
CA VAL A 167 -2.55 18.87 -6.99
C VAL A 167 -1.07 19.06 -7.30
N ASP A 168 -0.61 18.60 -8.45
CA ASP A 168 0.76 18.81 -8.89
C ASP A 168 1.06 20.31 -8.96
N ALA A 169 1.99 20.77 -8.14
CA ALA A 169 2.41 22.18 -8.10
C ALA A 169 2.87 22.70 -9.48
N ASN A 170 3.30 21.81 -10.37
CA ASN A 170 3.71 22.15 -11.74
C ASN A 170 2.53 22.45 -12.68
N ASN A 171 1.31 21.99 -12.39
CA ASN A 171 0.12 22.30 -13.19
C ASN A 171 -0.43 23.69 -12.90
N ASN A 172 -0.24 24.23 -11.70
CA ASN A 172 -0.65 25.58 -11.35
C ASN A 172 0.17 26.68 -12.07
N VAL A 173 1.39 26.37 -12.50
CA VAL A 173 2.24 27.33 -13.23
C VAL A 173 1.77 27.50 -14.70
N ARG A 174 1.20 26.48 -15.31
CA ARG A 174 0.70 26.58 -16.71
C ARG A 174 -0.59 27.40 -16.82
N TYR A 175 -1.53 27.27 -15.89
CA TYR A 175 -2.78 28.02 -15.91
C TYR A 175 -2.62 29.53 -15.67
N ASN A 176 -1.53 29.95 -14.99
CA ASN A 176 -1.26 31.37 -14.76
C ASN A 176 -0.48 32.06 -15.88
N ASN A 177 0.13 31.29 -16.78
CA ASN A 177 0.88 31.83 -17.93
C ASN A 177 0.03 32.00 -19.20
N GLU A 178 -1.17 31.41 -19.25
CA GLU A 178 -2.12 31.56 -20.36
C GLU A 178 -3.10 32.74 -20.17
N LYS A 179 -3.00 33.48 -19.06
CA LYS A 179 -3.84 34.68 -18.75
C LYS A 179 -3.06 35.99 -18.72
N LYS A 180 -1.93 36.06 -19.43
CA LYS A 180 -1.23 37.35 -19.63
C LYS A 180 -1.15 37.69 -21.10
#